data_288089756bd128704f1fbd5740d525ea
#
_entry.id   288089756bd128704f1fbd5740d525ea
#
_cell.length_a   1.000
_cell.length_b   1.000
_cell.length_c   1.000
_cell.angle_alpha   90.00
_cell.angle_beta   90.00
_cell.angle_gamma   90.00
#
_symmetry.space_group_name_H-M   'P 1'
#
loop_
_entity.id
_entity.type
_entity.pdbx_description
1 polymer ?
#
loop_
_entity_poly.entity_id
_entity_poly.type
_entity_poly.pdbx_seq_one_letter_code
_entity_poly.pdbx_strand_id
1 'polypeptide(L)'
;MPHQSAILKQQLFQSLGLPWQDMLPDSRLETLLEETGTRYRQRLYTPLVTLWAMVYQVLCADKSLRNTVKWLRQGLMAVGAPPPSSDTGGYSKARQRLPEPLLQRLIAESAESLERQVPADQPWCGRRVRVFDGSTVVMSDSEANQAAYPQHGNQTPGCGFPIARIVVFFSLLTGAVVSACVAPWSTSEIVMSRELYLDLAPGDIAMADQAYGSYVDLALIQQQGADGVLRKHHARYTDFRKGKKHGIGDHQVEWTKPTRCPEHMSREAFEALPDTLMVREVALRITRRGWRDQSLIVVTTLLDAERHSARQLTQLYGW
;
A
#
# COMPACT_ATOMS: atom_id res chain seq x y z
N MET A 1 -12.17 20.13 25.19
CA MET A 1 -11.52 18.82 24.88
C MET A 1 -10.71 18.78 23.55
N PRO A 2 -10.94 19.65 22.55
CA PRO A 2 -10.00 19.74 21.40
C PRO A 2 -8.54 20.02 21.82
N HIS A 3 -8.35 20.67 22.95
CA HIS A 3 -7.04 21.02 23.50
C HIS A 3 -6.14 19.80 23.84
N GLN A 4 -6.69 18.66 24.23
CA GLN A 4 -5.89 17.49 24.64
C GLN A 4 -5.24 16.76 23.46
N SER A 5 -5.94 16.65 22.33
CA SER A 5 -5.39 16.04 21.12
C SER A 5 -4.26 16.87 20.55
N ALA A 6 -4.41 18.20 20.49
CA ALA A 6 -3.39 19.13 20.02
C ALA A 6 -2.11 19.08 20.87
N ILE A 7 -2.27 19.02 22.21
CA ILE A 7 -1.13 18.90 23.13
C ILE A 7 -0.39 17.59 22.94
N LEU A 8 -1.11 16.47 22.86
CA LEU A 8 -0.50 15.16 22.66
C LEU A 8 0.21 15.05 21.30
N LYS A 9 -0.39 15.64 20.28
CA LYS A 9 0.22 15.78 18.96
C LYS A 9 1.51 16.57 19.04
N GLN A 10 1.49 17.75 19.63
CA GLN A 10 2.68 18.60 19.79
C GLN A 10 3.79 17.89 20.55
N GLN A 11 3.47 17.22 21.66
CA GLN A 11 4.45 16.45 22.42
C GLN A 11 5.02 15.28 21.65
N LEU A 12 4.20 14.57 20.87
CA LEU A 12 4.62 13.48 20.01
C LEU A 12 5.66 13.97 19.01
N PHE A 13 5.36 15.06 18.29
CA PHE A 13 6.23 15.58 17.25
C PHE A 13 7.51 16.20 17.81
N GLN A 14 7.44 16.88 18.96
CA GLN A 14 8.63 17.37 19.65
C GLN A 14 9.54 16.23 20.13
N SER A 15 8.95 15.14 20.64
CA SER A 15 9.74 13.99 21.12
C SER A 15 10.39 13.17 19.99
N LEU A 16 9.83 13.20 18.80
CA LEU A 16 10.30 12.44 17.64
C LEU A 16 11.12 13.28 16.65
N GLY A 17 11.17 14.61 16.82
CA GLY A 17 11.88 15.53 15.92
C GLY A 17 11.33 15.53 14.49
N LEU A 18 10.07 15.19 14.29
CA LEU A 18 9.47 15.02 12.96
C LEU A 18 8.69 16.28 12.54
N PRO A 19 8.84 16.75 11.29
CA PRO A 19 8.17 17.95 10.76
C PRO A 19 6.70 17.71 10.34
N TRP A 20 5.96 16.88 11.08
CA TRP A 20 4.64 16.39 10.70
C TRP A 20 3.48 17.32 11.08
N GLN A 21 3.74 18.46 11.71
CA GLN A 21 2.69 19.36 12.21
C GLN A 21 1.77 19.87 11.09
N ASP A 22 2.31 20.02 9.88
CA ASP A 22 1.60 20.60 8.74
C ASP A 22 0.89 19.54 7.87
N MET A 23 1.24 18.26 8.03
CA MET A 23 0.69 17.19 7.18
C MET A 23 -0.77 16.85 7.49
N LEU A 24 -1.16 16.92 8.76
CA LEU A 24 -2.50 16.60 9.23
C LEU A 24 -2.94 17.65 10.26
N PRO A 25 -3.40 18.83 9.85
CA PRO A 25 -3.90 19.83 10.76
C PRO A 25 -5.14 19.33 11.51
N ASP A 26 -5.31 19.73 12.77
CA ASP A 26 -6.40 19.24 13.61
C ASP A 26 -7.79 19.54 13.01
N SER A 27 -7.93 20.70 12.34
CA SER A 27 -9.15 21.06 11.60
C SER A 27 -9.50 20.04 10.50
N ARG A 28 -8.49 19.54 9.78
CA ARG A 28 -8.73 18.52 8.77
C ARG A 28 -9.12 17.18 9.38
N LEU A 29 -8.48 16.80 10.49
CA LEU A 29 -8.84 15.58 11.22
C LEU A 29 -10.28 15.63 11.76
N GLU A 30 -10.73 16.79 12.26
CA GLU A 30 -12.11 16.99 12.69
C GLU A 30 -13.09 16.87 11.50
N THR A 31 -12.77 17.49 10.36
CA THR A 31 -13.56 17.34 9.13
C THR A 31 -13.65 15.88 8.68
N LEU A 32 -12.55 15.11 8.73
CA LEU A 32 -12.56 13.69 8.38
C LEU A 32 -13.44 12.85 9.33
N LEU A 33 -13.48 13.19 10.60
CA LEU A 33 -14.40 12.53 11.54
C LEU A 33 -15.87 12.79 11.18
N GLU A 34 -16.18 13.99 10.71
CA GLU A 34 -17.52 14.36 10.24
C GLU A 34 -17.86 13.65 8.91
N GLU A 35 -16.97 13.73 7.92
CA GLU A 35 -17.12 13.08 6.60
C GLU A 35 -17.31 11.56 6.72
N THR A 36 -16.62 10.92 7.66
CA THR A 36 -16.74 9.48 7.91
C THR A 36 -17.91 9.12 8.84
N GLY A 37 -18.72 10.09 9.24
CA GLY A 37 -19.87 9.89 10.12
C GLY A 37 -19.48 9.34 11.50
N THR A 38 -18.26 9.60 11.94
CA THR A 38 -17.72 9.03 13.18
C THR A 38 -18.36 9.68 14.41
N ARG A 39 -19.27 8.96 15.05
CA ARG A 39 -19.90 9.39 16.30
C ARG A 39 -19.12 8.88 17.49
N TYR A 40 -18.76 9.78 18.43
CA TYR A 40 -18.04 9.41 19.64
C TYR A 40 -18.47 10.25 20.83
N ARG A 41 -18.23 9.72 22.05
CA ARG A 41 -18.46 10.46 23.29
C ARG A 41 -17.21 11.27 23.62
N GLN A 42 -17.41 12.49 24.13
CA GLN A 42 -16.34 13.38 24.62
C GLN A 42 -15.76 12.83 25.94
N ARG A 43 -14.95 11.76 25.82
CA ARG A 43 -14.20 11.13 26.90
C ARG A 43 -12.70 11.27 26.61
N LEU A 44 -11.85 10.82 27.51
CA LEU A 44 -10.39 10.88 27.34
C LEU A 44 -9.92 10.30 25.98
N TYR A 45 -10.36 9.08 25.67
CA TYR A 45 -9.98 8.40 24.43
C TYR A 45 -10.98 8.76 23.31
N THR A 46 -10.91 10.01 22.83
CA THR A 46 -11.55 10.40 21.56
C THR A 46 -10.83 9.71 20.39
N PRO A 47 -11.40 9.66 19.17
CA PRO A 47 -10.72 9.12 18.00
C PRO A 47 -9.34 9.76 17.76
N LEU A 48 -9.23 11.09 17.89
CA LEU A 48 -7.96 11.81 17.68
C LEU A 48 -6.90 11.47 18.74
N VAL A 49 -7.29 11.47 20.04
CA VAL A 49 -6.38 11.05 21.11
C VAL A 49 -5.92 9.60 20.91
N THR A 50 -6.84 8.74 20.50
CA THR A 50 -6.53 7.32 20.23
C THR A 50 -5.61 7.17 19.04
N LEU A 51 -5.82 7.92 17.96
CA LEU A 51 -4.97 7.95 16.78
C LEU A 51 -3.52 8.35 17.16
N TRP A 52 -3.36 9.47 17.86
CA TRP A 52 -2.02 9.93 18.26
C TRP A 52 -1.33 8.96 19.21
N ALA A 53 -2.08 8.34 20.12
CA ALA A 53 -1.54 7.29 20.98
C ALA A 53 -1.10 6.04 20.17
N MET A 54 -1.81 5.68 19.11
CA MET A 54 -1.41 4.59 18.20
C MET A 54 -0.15 4.96 17.40
N VAL A 55 -0.07 6.16 16.85
CA VAL A 55 1.14 6.62 16.13
C VAL A 55 2.33 6.59 17.07
N TYR A 56 2.21 7.11 18.30
CA TYR A 56 3.26 7.00 19.31
C TYR A 56 3.65 5.55 19.56
N GLN A 57 2.67 4.66 19.77
CA GLN A 57 2.93 3.25 20.04
C GLN A 57 3.74 2.58 18.93
N VAL A 58 3.42 2.86 17.67
CA VAL A 58 4.10 2.25 16.51
C VAL A 58 5.51 2.78 16.34
N LEU A 59 5.73 4.07 16.58
CA LEU A 59 7.02 4.74 16.38
C LEU A 59 8.02 4.54 17.54
N CYS A 60 7.54 4.25 18.75
CA CYS A 60 8.41 4.01 19.88
C CYS A 60 9.07 2.63 19.84
N ALA A 61 10.26 2.52 20.44
CA ALA A 61 10.96 1.25 20.61
C ALA A 61 10.14 0.25 21.45
N ASP A 62 9.62 0.71 22.60
CA ASP A 62 8.66 -0.08 23.40
C ASP A 62 7.24 0.15 22.90
N LYS A 63 6.75 -0.77 22.08
CA LYS A 63 5.40 -0.76 21.47
C LYS A 63 4.31 -1.28 22.38
N SER A 64 4.59 -1.44 23.69
CA SER A 64 3.61 -1.96 24.63
C SER A 64 2.47 -0.97 24.89
N LEU A 65 1.25 -1.51 25.12
CA LEU A 65 0.10 -0.71 25.54
C LEU A 65 0.40 0.07 26.85
N ARG A 66 1.18 -0.56 27.74
CA ARG A 66 1.57 0.04 29.03
C ARG A 66 2.43 1.29 28.82
N ASN A 67 3.42 1.22 27.94
CA ASN A 67 4.26 2.36 27.61
C ASN A 67 3.43 3.49 26.98
N THR A 68 2.52 3.18 26.08
CA THR A 68 1.63 4.16 25.45
C THR A 68 0.75 4.87 26.48
N VAL A 69 0.12 4.13 27.39
CA VAL A 69 -0.69 4.72 28.46
C VAL A 69 0.15 5.56 29.41
N LYS A 70 1.37 5.12 29.73
CA LYS A 70 2.32 5.91 30.54
C LYS A 70 2.66 7.25 29.86
N TRP A 71 2.99 7.23 28.58
CA TRP A 71 3.24 8.45 27.80
C TRP A 71 2.06 9.40 27.79
N LEU A 72 0.84 8.90 27.53
CA LEU A 72 -0.38 9.68 27.55
C LEU A 72 -0.62 10.34 28.91
N ARG A 73 -0.41 9.59 30.00
CA ARG A 73 -0.54 10.10 31.38
C ARG A 73 0.43 11.23 31.65
N GLN A 74 1.71 11.05 31.29
CA GLN A 74 2.76 12.06 31.47
C GLN A 74 2.44 13.34 30.69
N GLY A 75 1.98 13.21 29.45
CA GLY A 75 1.59 14.33 28.61
C GLY A 75 0.44 15.14 29.19
N LEU A 76 -0.59 14.48 29.71
CA LEU A 76 -1.73 15.15 30.33
C LEU A 76 -1.35 15.82 31.66
N MET A 77 -0.52 15.16 32.46
CA MET A 77 -0.04 15.75 33.73
C MET A 77 0.81 17.02 33.49
N ALA A 78 1.62 17.04 32.44
CA ALA A 78 2.47 18.18 32.08
C ALA A 78 1.65 19.46 31.77
N VAL A 79 0.38 19.30 31.37
CA VAL A 79 -0.54 20.42 31.11
C VAL A 79 -1.57 20.63 32.22
N GLY A 80 -1.34 20.04 33.40
CA GLY A 80 -2.24 20.18 34.55
C GLY A 80 -3.57 19.42 34.45
N ALA A 81 -3.73 18.53 33.43
CA ALA A 81 -4.91 17.70 33.32
C ALA A 81 -4.83 16.47 34.25
N PRO A 82 -5.94 15.99 34.83
CA PRO A 82 -5.93 14.80 35.66
C PRO A 82 -5.49 13.57 34.84
N PRO A 83 -4.54 12.79 35.35
CA PRO A 83 -4.07 11.62 34.64
C PRO A 83 -5.17 10.53 34.61
N PRO A 84 -5.32 9.81 33.45
CA PRO A 84 -6.21 8.68 33.40
C PRO A 84 -5.71 7.51 34.27
N SER A 85 -6.53 6.47 34.42
CA SER A 85 -6.09 5.20 34.99
C SER A 85 -4.84 4.68 34.29
N SER A 86 -3.97 3.98 35.01
CA SER A 86 -2.81 3.26 34.44
C SER A 86 -3.20 1.97 33.74
N ASP A 87 -4.46 1.56 33.84
CA ASP A 87 -5.00 0.39 33.15
C ASP A 87 -5.03 0.61 31.64
N THR A 88 -4.61 -0.42 30.89
CA THR A 88 -4.53 -0.40 29.42
C THR A 88 -5.86 -0.72 28.73
N GLY A 89 -6.85 -1.24 29.46
CA GLY A 89 -8.13 -1.68 28.91
C GLY A 89 -8.93 -0.56 28.24
N GLY A 90 -8.86 0.65 28.80
CA GLY A 90 -9.50 1.83 28.22
C GLY A 90 -8.94 2.18 26.84
N TYR A 91 -7.63 2.18 26.69
CA TYR A 91 -6.93 2.42 25.42
C TYR A 91 -7.15 1.26 24.43
N SER A 92 -7.06 0.01 24.88
CA SER A 92 -7.31 -1.15 24.03
C SER A 92 -8.72 -1.10 23.40
N LYS A 93 -9.75 -0.85 24.21
CA LYS A 93 -11.13 -0.69 23.72
C LYS A 93 -11.31 0.53 22.80
N ALA A 94 -10.54 1.59 22.99
CA ALA A 94 -10.58 2.77 22.13
C ALA A 94 -10.02 2.47 20.75
N ARG A 95 -8.90 1.73 20.65
CA ARG A 95 -8.33 1.27 19.39
C ARG A 95 -9.33 0.44 18.56
N GLN A 96 -10.03 -0.48 19.20
CA GLN A 96 -11.06 -1.31 18.55
C GLN A 96 -12.24 -0.51 17.99
N ARG A 97 -12.46 0.71 18.49
CA ARG A 97 -13.54 1.61 18.03
C ARG A 97 -13.10 2.61 16.98
N LEU A 98 -11.81 2.65 16.61
CA LEU A 98 -11.38 3.52 15.52
C LEU A 98 -12.02 3.04 14.21
N PRO A 99 -12.73 3.93 13.49
CA PRO A 99 -13.38 3.53 12.25
C PRO A 99 -12.34 3.27 11.16
N GLU A 100 -12.48 2.14 10.48
CA GLU A 100 -11.63 1.80 9.35
C GLU A 100 -11.69 2.86 8.23
N PRO A 101 -12.87 3.40 7.83
CA PRO A 101 -12.93 4.45 6.82
C PRO A 101 -12.12 5.70 7.17
N LEU A 102 -12.05 6.08 8.45
CA LEU A 102 -11.20 7.17 8.91
C LEU A 102 -9.71 6.86 8.64
N LEU A 103 -9.26 5.64 8.95
CA LEU A 103 -7.86 5.24 8.76
C LEU A 103 -7.50 5.20 7.27
N GLN A 104 -8.39 4.68 6.42
CA GLN A 104 -8.22 4.65 4.97
C GLN A 104 -8.09 6.08 4.40
N ARG A 105 -8.96 7.00 4.80
CA ARG A 105 -8.90 8.40 4.38
C ARG A 105 -7.62 9.09 4.86
N LEU A 106 -7.18 8.84 6.08
CA LEU A 106 -5.92 9.38 6.61
C LEU A 106 -4.70 8.88 5.84
N ILE A 107 -4.67 7.61 5.46
CA ILE A 107 -3.61 7.04 4.62
C ILE A 107 -3.56 7.78 3.28
N ALA A 108 -4.69 7.87 2.57
CA ALA A 108 -4.77 8.51 1.26
C ALA A 108 -4.34 9.98 1.32
N GLU A 109 -4.85 10.75 2.28
CA GLU A 109 -4.52 12.18 2.42
C GLU A 109 -3.07 12.43 2.83
N SER A 110 -2.51 11.56 3.66
CA SER A 110 -1.08 11.62 4.00
C SER A 110 -0.21 11.40 2.76
N ALA A 111 -0.58 10.43 1.91
CA ALA A 111 0.12 10.18 0.66
C ALA A 111 0.03 11.38 -0.29
N GLU A 112 -1.16 11.94 -0.49
CA GLU A 112 -1.35 13.14 -1.31
C GLU A 112 -0.55 14.35 -0.80
N SER A 113 -0.51 14.53 0.52
CA SER A 113 0.25 15.61 1.14
C SER A 113 1.75 15.47 0.88
N LEU A 114 2.29 14.26 0.98
CA LEU A 114 3.69 13.98 0.66
C LEU A 114 3.99 14.16 -0.82
N GLU A 115 3.10 13.72 -1.71
CA GLU A 115 3.28 13.86 -3.16
C GLU A 115 3.24 15.33 -3.63
N ARG A 116 2.41 16.17 -3.01
CA ARG A 116 2.40 17.62 -3.31
C ARG A 116 3.71 18.32 -2.97
N GLN A 117 4.53 17.75 -2.10
CA GLN A 117 5.85 18.30 -1.71
C GLN A 117 6.97 17.82 -2.65
N VAL A 118 6.68 16.89 -3.56
CA VAL A 118 7.67 16.39 -4.53
C VAL A 118 7.90 17.44 -5.61
N PRO A 119 9.16 17.85 -5.86
CA PRO A 119 9.52 18.72 -6.99
C PRO A 119 9.09 18.12 -8.33
N ALA A 120 8.64 18.96 -9.26
CA ALA A 120 8.07 18.54 -10.54
C ALA A 120 9.05 17.78 -11.47
N ASP A 121 10.33 17.89 -11.24
CA ASP A 121 11.41 17.22 -12.00
C ASP A 121 11.80 15.85 -11.46
N GLN A 122 11.29 15.46 -10.28
CA GLN A 122 11.62 14.18 -9.64
C GLN A 122 10.80 12.97 -10.09
N PRO A 123 9.52 13.10 -10.54
CA PRO A 123 8.77 11.95 -11.01
C PRO A 123 9.46 11.28 -12.22
N TRP A 124 9.44 9.95 -12.26
CA TRP A 124 10.09 9.18 -13.32
C TRP A 124 9.48 9.49 -14.69
N CYS A 125 10.28 10.07 -15.59
CA CYS A 125 9.80 10.57 -16.90
C CYS A 125 8.57 11.49 -16.79
N GLY A 126 8.46 12.26 -15.70
CA GLY A 126 7.32 13.15 -15.41
C GLY A 126 6.05 12.41 -14.96
N ARG A 127 6.14 11.14 -14.58
CA ARG A 127 5.00 10.30 -14.19
C ARG A 127 5.19 9.72 -12.79
N ARG A 128 4.11 9.54 -12.08
CA ARG A 128 4.09 8.90 -10.77
C ARG A 128 4.21 7.38 -10.93
N VAL A 129 5.08 6.76 -10.16
CA VAL A 129 5.24 5.31 -10.11
C VAL A 129 4.61 4.77 -8.84
N ARG A 130 3.72 3.83 -9.01
CA ARG A 130 2.96 3.14 -7.97
C ARG A 130 3.41 1.69 -7.88
N VAL A 131 3.74 1.24 -6.69
CA VAL A 131 4.22 -0.12 -6.45
C VAL A 131 3.18 -0.90 -5.69
N PHE A 132 2.93 -2.13 -6.13
CA PHE A 132 2.10 -3.11 -5.44
C PHE A 132 3.01 -4.16 -4.82
N ASP A 133 2.82 -4.42 -3.53
CA ASP A 133 3.55 -5.48 -2.84
C ASP A 133 2.65 -6.13 -1.79
N GLY A 134 2.79 -7.45 -1.65
CA GLY A 134 2.02 -8.27 -0.72
C GLY A 134 2.87 -8.74 0.45
N SER A 135 2.23 -8.82 1.63
CA SER A 135 2.84 -9.37 2.83
C SER A 135 1.81 -10.10 3.68
N THR A 136 2.27 -10.78 4.71
CA THR A 136 1.42 -11.42 5.70
C THR A 136 1.70 -10.88 7.09
N VAL A 137 0.64 -10.80 7.92
CA VAL A 137 0.72 -10.37 9.31
C VAL A 137 0.10 -11.43 10.19
N VAL A 138 0.90 -11.88 11.16
CA VAL A 138 0.41 -12.76 12.23
C VAL A 138 -0.36 -11.91 13.24
N MET A 139 -1.57 -12.31 13.53
CA MET A 139 -2.47 -11.62 14.46
C MET A 139 -2.49 -12.33 15.82
N SER A 140 -2.96 -11.61 16.85
CA SER A 140 -3.17 -12.22 18.17
C SER A 140 -4.21 -13.33 18.08
N ASP A 141 -3.96 -14.44 18.80
CA ASP A 141 -4.87 -15.57 18.84
C ASP A 141 -6.12 -15.22 19.67
N SER A 142 -7.21 -15.01 18.97
CA SER A 142 -8.54 -14.76 19.54
C SER A 142 -9.59 -15.40 18.63
N GLU A 143 -10.72 -15.78 19.20
CA GLU A 143 -11.85 -16.35 18.43
C GLU A 143 -12.25 -15.45 17.24
N ALA A 144 -12.33 -14.13 17.47
CA ALA A 144 -12.70 -13.18 16.43
C ALA A 144 -11.66 -13.12 15.29
N ASN A 145 -10.36 -13.16 15.63
CA ASN A 145 -9.32 -13.17 14.61
C ASN A 145 -9.25 -14.51 13.88
N GLN A 146 -9.43 -15.65 14.59
CA GLN A 146 -9.49 -16.97 13.95
C GLN A 146 -10.69 -17.09 13.00
N ALA A 147 -11.83 -16.51 13.37
CA ALA A 147 -13.02 -16.51 12.51
C ALA A 147 -12.83 -15.67 11.24
N ALA A 148 -12.20 -14.49 11.35
CA ALA A 148 -12.00 -13.56 10.24
C ALA A 148 -10.74 -13.88 9.40
N TYR A 149 -9.66 -14.33 10.05
CA TYR A 149 -8.35 -14.59 9.45
C TYR A 149 -7.78 -15.92 9.95
N PRO A 150 -8.35 -17.06 9.52
CA PRO A 150 -7.99 -18.37 10.08
C PRO A 150 -6.50 -18.65 9.95
N GLN A 151 -6.00 -19.49 10.87
CA GLN A 151 -4.65 -20.05 10.77
C GLN A 151 -4.42 -20.77 9.45
N HIS A 152 -3.17 -21.05 9.10
CA HIS A 152 -2.83 -21.80 7.89
C HIS A 152 -3.48 -23.19 7.89
N GLY A 153 -4.14 -23.55 6.77
CA GLY A 153 -4.90 -24.80 6.66
C GLY A 153 -4.08 -26.08 6.80
N ASN A 154 -2.74 -26.02 6.66
CA ASN A 154 -1.84 -27.15 6.85
C ASN A 154 -1.45 -27.38 8.33
N GLN A 155 -1.88 -26.52 9.23
CA GLN A 155 -1.64 -26.65 10.66
C GLN A 155 -2.82 -27.31 11.35
N THR A 156 -2.53 -28.13 12.36
CA THR A 156 -3.58 -28.72 13.20
C THR A 156 -4.45 -27.61 13.81
N PRO A 157 -5.78 -27.72 13.76
CA PRO A 157 -6.67 -26.73 14.35
C PRO A 157 -6.30 -26.38 15.79
N GLY A 158 -6.22 -25.09 16.11
CA GLY A 158 -5.83 -24.58 17.43
C GLY A 158 -4.33 -24.55 17.71
N CYS A 159 -3.47 -24.95 16.74
CA CYS A 159 -2.00 -24.90 16.89
C CYS A 159 -1.36 -23.70 16.16
N GLY A 160 -2.11 -22.96 15.36
CA GLY A 160 -1.60 -21.85 14.58
C GLY A 160 -2.24 -20.50 14.95
N PHE A 161 -1.50 -19.44 14.67
CA PHE A 161 -2.02 -18.07 14.83
C PHE A 161 -2.84 -17.66 13.61
N PRO A 162 -3.83 -16.76 13.79
CA PRO A 162 -4.52 -16.11 12.67
C PRO A 162 -3.53 -15.35 11.80
N ILE A 163 -3.71 -15.43 10.48
CA ILE A 163 -2.83 -14.78 9.50
C ILE A 163 -3.66 -13.96 8.53
N ALA A 164 -3.42 -12.66 8.53
CA ALA A 164 -3.94 -11.75 7.52
C ALA A 164 -2.93 -11.58 6.39
N ARG A 165 -3.41 -11.51 5.16
CA ARG A 165 -2.66 -11.02 4.00
C ARG A 165 -2.94 -9.54 3.83
N ILE A 166 -1.90 -8.78 3.54
CA ILE A 166 -2.00 -7.35 3.25
C ILE A 166 -1.39 -7.13 1.87
N VAL A 167 -2.08 -6.42 1.01
CA VAL A 167 -1.51 -5.86 -0.22
C VAL A 167 -1.49 -4.35 -0.08
N VAL A 168 -0.34 -3.77 -0.34
CA VAL A 168 -0.08 -2.33 -0.19
C VAL A 168 0.15 -1.73 -1.56
N PHE A 169 -0.45 -0.57 -1.78
CA PHE A 169 -0.25 0.28 -2.94
C PHE A 169 0.45 1.55 -2.47
N PHE A 170 1.69 1.79 -2.90
CA PHE A 170 2.49 2.89 -2.40
C PHE A 170 3.23 3.66 -3.51
N SER A 171 3.58 4.89 -3.23
CA SER A 171 4.37 5.74 -4.10
C SER A 171 5.84 5.33 -4.05
N LEU A 172 6.46 5.00 -5.18
CA LEU A 172 7.87 4.67 -5.24
C LEU A 172 8.76 5.84 -4.76
N LEU A 173 8.37 7.05 -5.10
CA LEU A 173 9.19 8.24 -4.86
C LEU A 173 9.16 8.69 -3.40
N THR A 174 7.98 8.68 -2.78
CA THR A 174 7.80 9.17 -1.39
C THR A 174 7.82 8.05 -0.35
N GLY A 175 7.61 6.79 -0.79
CA GLY A 175 7.37 5.66 0.11
C GLY A 175 6.00 5.71 0.80
N ALA A 176 5.16 6.70 0.48
CA ALA A 176 3.86 6.85 1.09
C ALA A 176 2.91 5.74 0.65
N VAL A 177 2.22 5.12 1.60
CA VAL A 177 1.12 4.20 1.33
C VAL A 177 -0.07 5.01 0.83
N VAL A 178 -0.55 4.70 -0.38
CA VAL A 178 -1.71 5.34 -1.01
C VAL A 178 -2.98 4.65 -0.59
N SER A 179 -2.98 3.32 -0.67
CA SER A 179 -4.06 2.47 -0.19
C SER A 179 -3.54 1.08 0.18
N ALA A 180 -4.34 0.32 0.91
CA ALA A 180 -4.04 -1.04 1.29
C ALA A 180 -5.33 -1.85 1.45
N CYS A 181 -5.28 -3.13 1.17
CA CYS A 181 -6.36 -4.05 1.49
C CYS A 181 -5.86 -5.20 2.36
N VAL A 182 -6.75 -5.73 3.18
CA VAL A 182 -6.47 -6.80 4.14
C VAL A 182 -7.49 -7.91 3.94
N ALA A 183 -7.02 -9.13 3.84
CA ALA A 183 -7.88 -10.31 3.66
C ALA A 183 -7.31 -11.53 4.41
N PRO A 184 -8.06 -12.62 4.56
CA PRO A 184 -7.50 -13.90 5.00
C PRO A 184 -6.30 -14.31 4.13
N TRP A 185 -5.30 -14.93 4.73
CA TRP A 185 -4.08 -15.34 4.03
C TRP A 185 -4.35 -16.22 2.79
N SER A 186 -5.48 -16.94 2.77
CA SER A 186 -5.92 -17.77 1.65
C SER A 186 -6.38 -16.99 0.43
N THR A 187 -6.67 -15.69 0.58
CA THR A 187 -7.02 -14.81 -0.55
C THR A 187 -5.78 -14.53 -1.38
N SER A 188 -5.88 -14.68 -2.69
CA SER A 188 -4.76 -14.41 -3.60
C SER A 188 -4.37 -12.94 -3.62
N GLU A 189 -3.07 -12.64 -3.59
CA GLU A 189 -2.55 -11.28 -3.74
C GLU A 189 -2.99 -10.61 -5.03
N ILE A 190 -3.11 -11.38 -6.11
CA ILE A 190 -3.58 -10.88 -7.41
C ILE A 190 -5.03 -10.38 -7.33
N VAL A 191 -5.87 -11.08 -6.58
CA VAL A 191 -7.27 -10.65 -6.39
C VAL A 191 -7.31 -9.35 -5.62
N MET A 192 -6.57 -9.26 -4.53
CA MET A 192 -6.49 -8.07 -3.68
C MET A 192 -5.92 -6.87 -4.43
N SER A 193 -4.86 -7.06 -5.23
CA SER A 193 -4.27 -5.97 -6.01
C SER A 193 -5.21 -5.42 -7.08
N ARG A 194 -6.07 -6.23 -7.66
CA ARG A 194 -7.07 -5.77 -8.65
C ARG A 194 -8.09 -4.80 -8.07
N GLU A 195 -8.41 -4.93 -6.79
CA GLU A 195 -9.22 -3.93 -6.08
C GLU A 195 -8.46 -2.59 -5.98
N LEU A 196 -7.16 -2.65 -5.71
CA LEU A 196 -6.31 -1.45 -5.60
C LEU A 196 -5.99 -0.81 -6.96
N TYR A 197 -6.15 -1.51 -8.09
CA TYR A 197 -5.98 -0.88 -9.42
C TYR A 197 -7.00 0.24 -9.66
N LEU A 198 -8.13 0.24 -8.97
CA LEU A 198 -9.12 1.32 -9.04
C LEU A 198 -8.59 2.65 -8.47
N ASP A 199 -7.54 2.62 -7.67
CA ASP A 199 -6.90 3.80 -7.09
C ASP A 199 -5.79 4.39 -8.01
N LEU A 200 -5.51 3.74 -9.16
CA LEU A 200 -4.63 4.28 -10.18
C LEU A 200 -5.27 5.47 -10.87
N ALA A 201 -4.53 6.55 -10.99
CA ALA A 201 -4.96 7.69 -11.80
C ALA A 201 -4.42 7.61 -13.24
N PRO A 202 -5.10 8.23 -14.20
CA PRO A 202 -4.60 8.33 -15.56
C PRO A 202 -3.18 8.92 -15.59
N GLY A 203 -2.30 8.25 -16.32
CA GLY A 203 -0.89 8.64 -16.41
C GLY A 203 0.01 8.05 -15.33
N ASP A 204 -0.49 7.35 -14.32
CA ASP A 204 0.33 6.61 -13.36
C ASP A 204 1.06 5.43 -14.05
N ILE A 205 2.13 4.96 -13.43
CA ILE A 205 2.85 3.73 -13.80
C ILE A 205 2.70 2.75 -12.66
N ALA A 206 2.05 1.63 -12.92
CA ALA A 206 1.94 0.52 -11.98
C ALA A 206 3.16 -0.39 -12.10
N MET A 207 3.88 -0.60 -11.01
CA MET A 207 5.04 -1.48 -10.92
C MET A 207 4.79 -2.59 -9.91
N ALA A 208 5.08 -3.83 -10.29
CA ALA A 208 4.92 -4.98 -9.41
C ALA A 208 5.81 -6.15 -9.84
N ASP A 209 5.94 -7.14 -8.96
CA ASP A 209 6.72 -8.35 -9.19
C ASP A 209 6.01 -9.32 -10.17
N GLN A 210 6.64 -10.44 -10.40
CA GLN A 210 6.29 -11.50 -11.36
C GLN A 210 4.87 -12.06 -11.18
N ALA A 211 4.36 -12.10 -9.95
CA ALA A 211 3.02 -12.58 -9.67
C ALA A 211 1.92 -11.79 -10.44
N TYR A 212 2.18 -10.52 -10.69
CA TYR A 212 1.25 -9.57 -11.32
C TYR A 212 1.46 -9.41 -12.85
N GLY A 213 2.48 -10.03 -13.41
CA GLY A 213 2.85 -9.89 -14.84
C GLY A 213 1.96 -10.65 -15.82
N SER A 214 0.64 -10.60 -15.64
CA SER A 214 -0.33 -11.28 -16.52
C SER A 214 -0.96 -10.34 -17.55
N TYR A 215 -1.54 -10.93 -18.60
CA TYR A 215 -2.36 -10.21 -19.59
C TYR A 215 -3.48 -9.41 -18.92
N VAL A 216 -4.19 -10.07 -18.02
CA VAL A 216 -5.38 -9.50 -17.36
C VAL A 216 -4.99 -8.29 -16.51
N ASP A 217 -3.89 -8.38 -15.77
CA ASP A 217 -3.46 -7.29 -14.91
C ASP A 217 -3.00 -6.08 -15.73
N LEU A 218 -2.26 -6.28 -16.84
CA LEU A 218 -1.90 -5.19 -17.75
C LEU A 218 -3.13 -4.53 -18.39
N ALA A 219 -4.12 -5.34 -18.80
CA ALA A 219 -5.35 -4.81 -19.39
C ALA A 219 -6.18 -4.00 -18.38
N LEU A 220 -6.30 -4.48 -17.14
CA LEU A 220 -6.98 -3.76 -16.06
C LEU A 220 -6.29 -2.44 -15.69
N ILE A 221 -4.95 -2.43 -15.63
CA ILE A 221 -4.17 -1.22 -15.41
C ILE A 221 -4.42 -0.21 -16.53
N GLN A 222 -4.42 -0.65 -17.80
CA GLN A 222 -4.71 0.24 -18.93
C GLN A 222 -6.15 0.77 -18.93
N GLN A 223 -7.12 0.02 -18.45
CA GLN A 223 -8.50 0.52 -18.29
C GLN A 223 -8.58 1.72 -17.32
N GLN A 224 -7.64 1.86 -16.38
CA GLN A 224 -7.52 3.03 -15.52
C GLN A 224 -6.78 4.21 -16.18
N GLY A 225 -6.36 4.09 -17.45
CA GLY A 225 -5.53 5.09 -18.13
C GLY A 225 -4.09 5.11 -17.61
N ALA A 226 -3.66 4.09 -16.90
CA ALA A 226 -2.30 3.92 -16.38
C ALA A 226 -1.50 2.95 -17.25
N ASP A 227 -0.17 2.93 -17.06
CA ASP A 227 0.71 1.97 -17.71
C ASP A 227 1.30 0.98 -16.72
N GLY A 228 1.54 -0.27 -17.17
CA GLY A 228 2.18 -1.30 -16.38
C GLY A 228 3.68 -1.42 -16.69
N VAL A 229 4.50 -1.59 -15.65
CA VAL A 229 5.90 -2.03 -15.73
C VAL A 229 6.06 -3.21 -14.79
N LEU A 230 5.79 -4.41 -15.28
CA LEU A 230 5.65 -5.61 -14.46
C LEU A 230 6.75 -6.61 -14.83
N ARG A 231 7.26 -7.35 -13.85
CA ARG A 231 8.12 -8.49 -14.18
C ARG A 231 7.29 -9.55 -14.87
N LYS A 232 7.72 -9.96 -16.05
CA LYS A 232 7.01 -10.95 -16.85
C LYS A 232 6.93 -12.30 -16.15
N HIS A 233 5.76 -12.92 -16.14
CA HIS A 233 5.57 -14.24 -15.57
C HIS A 233 6.39 -15.30 -16.33
N HIS A 234 7.09 -16.17 -15.63
CA HIS A 234 8.01 -17.15 -16.20
C HIS A 234 7.33 -18.15 -17.16
N ALA A 235 6.05 -18.47 -16.93
CA ALA A 235 5.31 -19.39 -17.80
C ALA A 235 5.04 -18.83 -19.22
N ARG A 236 5.19 -17.52 -19.42
CA ARG A 236 5.01 -16.93 -20.74
C ARG A 236 6.36 -16.89 -21.46
N TYR A 237 6.44 -17.59 -22.59
CA TYR A 237 7.64 -17.62 -23.43
C TYR A 237 7.85 -16.27 -24.14
N THR A 238 9.11 -15.81 -24.23
CA THR A 238 9.53 -14.64 -24.99
C THR A 238 10.42 -15.06 -26.15
N ASP A 239 10.12 -14.57 -27.34
CA ASP A 239 10.98 -14.75 -28.53
C ASP A 239 11.32 -13.37 -29.12
N PHE A 240 12.46 -12.82 -28.74
CA PHE A 240 12.93 -11.52 -29.22
C PHE A 240 13.20 -11.43 -30.73
N ARG A 241 13.02 -12.51 -31.50
CA ARG A 241 13.10 -12.49 -32.97
C ARG A 241 11.78 -11.98 -33.58
N LYS A 242 10.67 -12.06 -32.84
CA LYS A 242 9.32 -11.67 -33.26
C LYS A 242 9.01 -10.22 -32.93
N GLY A 243 8.03 -9.66 -33.62
CA GLY A 243 7.51 -8.31 -33.38
C GLY A 243 8.42 -7.18 -33.84
N LYS A 244 8.14 -5.97 -33.43
CA LYS A 244 8.91 -4.76 -33.76
C LYS A 244 10.08 -4.62 -32.79
N LYS A 245 11.31 -4.68 -33.32
CA LYS A 245 12.54 -4.58 -32.51
C LYS A 245 12.88 -3.13 -32.21
N HIS A 246 13.33 -2.86 -30.98
CA HIS A 246 13.89 -1.58 -30.53
C HIS A 246 15.37 -1.69 -30.17
N GLY A 247 15.87 -2.92 -29.99
CA GLY A 247 17.25 -3.21 -29.63
C GLY A 247 17.44 -4.67 -29.27
N ILE A 248 18.62 -5.01 -28.76
CA ILE A 248 18.91 -6.36 -28.27
C ILE A 248 18.09 -6.60 -27.00
N GLY A 249 17.26 -7.64 -27.03
CA GLY A 249 16.40 -7.96 -25.88
C GLY A 249 15.28 -6.94 -25.61
N ASP A 250 14.84 -6.21 -26.65
CA ASP A 250 13.82 -5.17 -26.55
C ASP A 250 12.94 -5.20 -27.80
N HIS A 251 11.68 -5.57 -27.63
CA HIS A 251 10.74 -5.66 -28.74
C HIS A 251 9.30 -5.39 -28.31
N GLN A 252 8.46 -4.97 -29.26
CA GLN A 252 7.02 -4.90 -29.11
C GLN A 252 6.37 -6.12 -29.75
N VAL A 253 5.44 -6.71 -29.03
CA VAL A 253 4.66 -7.86 -29.47
C VAL A 253 3.20 -7.70 -29.06
N GLU A 254 2.34 -8.34 -29.82
CA GLU A 254 0.94 -8.46 -29.47
C GLU A 254 0.72 -9.68 -28.58
N TRP A 255 0.10 -9.46 -27.42
CA TRP A 255 -0.37 -10.53 -26.56
C TRP A 255 -1.86 -10.78 -26.83
N THR A 256 -2.23 -12.03 -26.97
CA THR A 256 -3.62 -12.45 -27.11
C THR A 256 -4.22 -12.71 -25.74
N LYS A 257 -5.49 -12.34 -25.56
CA LYS A 257 -6.29 -12.63 -24.38
C LYS A 257 -6.30 -14.14 -24.10
N PRO A 258 -6.11 -14.57 -22.85
CA PRO A 258 -6.25 -15.98 -22.47
C PRO A 258 -7.66 -16.50 -22.79
N THR A 259 -7.78 -17.76 -23.18
CA THR A 259 -9.09 -18.39 -23.43
C THR A 259 -9.83 -18.69 -22.13
N ARG A 260 -9.11 -18.92 -21.04
CA ARG A 260 -9.70 -19.22 -19.72
C ARG A 260 -9.82 -17.97 -18.89
N CYS A 261 -11.04 -17.67 -18.43
CA CYS A 261 -11.29 -16.65 -17.43
C CYS A 261 -10.61 -17.04 -16.11
N PRO A 262 -9.88 -16.12 -15.43
CA PRO A 262 -9.34 -16.38 -14.10
C PRO A 262 -10.44 -16.68 -13.08
N GLU A 263 -10.14 -17.57 -12.12
CA GLU A 263 -11.13 -18.07 -11.13
C GLU A 263 -11.81 -16.96 -10.31
N HIS A 264 -11.13 -15.86 -10.09
CA HIS A 264 -11.59 -14.75 -9.24
C HIS A 264 -11.98 -13.50 -10.05
N MET A 265 -12.43 -13.69 -11.27
CA MET A 265 -12.90 -12.61 -12.12
C MET A 265 -14.27 -12.98 -12.70
N SER A 266 -15.21 -12.03 -12.72
CA SER A 266 -16.50 -12.29 -13.36
C SER A 266 -16.31 -12.46 -14.86
N ARG A 267 -17.19 -13.27 -15.48
CA ARG A 267 -17.11 -13.53 -16.91
C ARG A 267 -17.35 -12.25 -17.73
N GLU A 268 -18.26 -11.41 -17.28
CA GLU A 268 -18.57 -10.13 -17.90
C GLU A 268 -17.37 -9.19 -17.88
N ALA A 269 -16.69 -9.08 -16.73
CA ALA A 269 -15.48 -8.25 -16.60
C ALA A 269 -14.34 -8.80 -17.48
N PHE A 270 -14.21 -10.12 -17.58
CA PHE A 270 -13.21 -10.74 -18.44
C PHE A 270 -13.53 -10.55 -19.93
N GLU A 271 -14.79 -10.68 -20.34
CA GLU A 271 -15.23 -10.46 -21.72
C GLU A 271 -15.05 -9.00 -22.15
N ALA A 272 -15.19 -8.04 -21.23
CA ALA A 272 -14.95 -6.62 -21.47
C ALA A 272 -13.47 -6.25 -21.70
N LEU A 273 -12.51 -7.14 -21.39
CA LEU A 273 -11.11 -6.91 -21.71
C LEU A 273 -10.89 -7.02 -23.24
N PRO A 274 -9.94 -6.25 -23.81
CA PRO A 274 -9.60 -6.31 -25.23
C PRO A 274 -9.14 -7.74 -25.61
N ASP A 275 -9.32 -8.14 -26.88
CA ASP A 275 -8.90 -9.47 -27.35
C ASP A 275 -7.37 -9.55 -27.53
N THR A 276 -6.73 -8.43 -27.80
CA THR A 276 -5.28 -8.31 -27.94
C THR A 276 -4.76 -7.09 -27.18
N LEU A 277 -3.52 -7.15 -26.79
CA LEU A 277 -2.81 -6.09 -26.06
C LEU A 277 -1.42 -5.94 -26.64
N MET A 278 -1.10 -4.73 -27.15
CA MET A 278 0.28 -4.42 -27.52
C MET A 278 1.11 -4.20 -26.26
N VAL A 279 2.18 -4.97 -26.14
CA VAL A 279 3.12 -4.85 -25.02
C VAL A 279 4.56 -4.76 -25.55
N ARG A 280 5.44 -4.23 -24.72
CA ARG A 280 6.87 -4.24 -24.95
C ARG A 280 7.52 -5.13 -23.91
N GLU A 281 8.28 -6.13 -24.35
CA GLU A 281 9.09 -7.00 -23.51
C GLU A 281 10.55 -6.54 -23.57
N VAL A 282 11.16 -6.33 -22.40
CA VAL A 282 12.52 -5.81 -22.29
C VAL A 282 13.33 -6.72 -21.36
N ALA A 283 14.44 -7.26 -21.87
CA ALA A 283 15.39 -8.00 -21.04
C ALA A 283 16.26 -7.01 -20.26
N LEU A 284 16.15 -7.05 -18.96
CA LEU A 284 16.92 -6.20 -18.05
C LEU A 284 18.02 -7.01 -17.37
N ARG A 285 19.18 -6.39 -17.19
CA ARG A 285 20.25 -6.90 -16.35
C ARG A 285 20.47 -5.93 -15.20
N ILE A 286 20.14 -6.37 -13.99
CA ILE A 286 20.29 -5.58 -12.76
C ILE A 286 21.59 -6.03 -12.10
N THR A 287 22.55 -5.12 -12.04
CA THR A 287 23.83 -5.34 -11.37
C THR A 287 23.88 -4.45 -10.12
N ARG A 288 23.98 -5.06 -8.95
CA ARG A 288 24.08 -4.36 -7.68
C ARG A 288 25.33 -4.81 -6.93
N ARG A 289 26.15 -3.86 -6.49
CA ARG A 289 27.40 -4.17 -5.77
C ARG A 289 27.12 -5.06 -4.54
N GLY A 290 27.81 -6.21 -4.48
CA GLY A 290 27.61 -7.19 -3.40
C GLY A 290 26.47 -8.18 -3.61
N TRP A 291 25.75 -8.12 -4.72
CA TRP A 291 24.67 -9.03 -5.09
C TRP A 291 24.98 -9.73 -6.39
N ARG A 292 24.37 -10.91 -6.62
CA ARG A 292 24.47 -11.58 -7.92
C ARG A 292 23.70 -10.78 -8.97
N ASP A 293 24.27 -10.66 -10.17
CA ASP A 293 23.57 -10.11 -11.32
C ASP A 293 22.26 -10.85 -11.56
N GLN A 294 21.18 -10.11 -11.68
CA GLN A 294 19.88 -10.65 -12.01
C GLN A 294 19.51 -10.30 -13.45
N SER A 295 19.13 -11.31 -14.22
CA SER A 295 18.52 -11.13 -15.53
C SER A 295 17.03 -11.42 -15.42
N LEU A 296 16.20 -10.48 -15.82
CA LEU A 296 14.76 -10.63 -15.84
C LEU A 296 14.16 -9.98 -17.08
N ILE A 297 12.95 -10.36 -17.41
CA ILE A 297 12.19 -9.70 -18.47
C ILE A 297 11.08 -8.90 -17.83
N VAL A 298 11.03 -7.63 -18.16
CA VAL A 298 9.92 -6.74 -17.83
C VAL A 298 8.97 -6.70 -19.03
N VAL A 299 7.69 -6.75 -18.77
CA VAL A 299 6.64 -6.45 -19.73
C VAL A 299 6.00 -5.11 -19.37
N THR A 300 5.78 -4.29 -20.39
CA THR A 300 5.22 -2.95 -20.17
C THR A 300 4.29 -2.54 -21.30
N THR A 301 3.35 -1.67 -20.98
CA THR A 301 2.49 -0.98 -21.95
C THR A 301 3.08 0.34 -22.45
N LEU A 302 4.28 0.71 -21.97
CA LEU A 302 5.06 1.87 -22.43
C LEU A 302 5.76 1.52 -23.76
N LEU A 303 5.05 1.73 -24.86
CA LEU A 303 5.50 1.30 -26.20
C LEU A 303 6.55 2.21 -26.83
N ASP A 304 6.61 3.47 -26.44
CA ASP A 304 7.58 4.44 -26.95
C ASP A 304 8.96 4.20 -26.33
N ALA A 305 9.84 3.55 -27.12
CA ALA A 305 11.19 3.19 -26.69
C ALA A 305 12.17 4.38 -26.66
N GLU A 306 11.87 5.47 -27.36
CA GLU A 306 12.69 6.70 -27.33
C GLU A 306 12.42 7.47 -26.05
N ARG A 307 11.14 7.60 -25.67
CA ARG A 307 10.72 8.26 -24.44
C ARG A 307 11.03 7.42 -23.18
N HIS A 308 10.91 6.10 -23.27
CA HIS A 308 11.11 5.16 -22.17
C HIS A 308 12.14 4.09 -22.56
N SER A 309 13.42 4.46 -22.55
CA SER A 309 14.51 3.56 -22.98
C SER A 309 14.64 2.33 -22.06
N ALA A 310 15.21 1.24 -22.58
CA ALA A 310 15.52 0.04 -21.79
C ALA A 310 16.41 0.37 -20.57
N ARG A 311 17.31 1.35 -20.71
CA ARG A 311 18.14 1.84 -19.60
C ARG A 311 17.30 2.48 -18.48
N GLN A 312 16.34 3.34 -18.84
CA GLN A 312 15.45 3.96 -17.85
C GLN A 312 14.57 2.92 -17.15
N LEU A 313 14.04 1.93 -17.89
CA LEU A 313 13.30 0.81 -17.30
C LEU A 313 14.17 -0.02 -16.35
N THR A 314 15.47 -0.26 -16.71
CA THR A 314 16.41 -0.95 -15.82
C THR A 314 16.65 -0.15 -14.54
N GLN A 315 16.83 1.14 -14.65
CA GLN A 315 16.98 2.02 -13.48
C GLN A 315 15.72 2.02 -12.62
N LEU A 316 14.53 2.13 -13.22
CA LEU A 316 13.26 2.10 -12.51
C LEU A 316 13.08 0.79 -11.74
N TYR A 317 13.29 -0.35 -12.38
CA TYR A 317 13.03 -1.65 -11.77
C TYR A 317 14.16 -2.11 -10.81
N GLY A 318 15.30 -1.49 -10.84
CA GLY A 318 16.46 -1.76 -9.99
C GLY A 318 16.49 -0.96 -8.68
N TRP A 319 15.47 -0.11 -8.43
CA TRP A 319 15.29 0.58 -7.15
C TRP A 319 14.82 -0.44 -6.11
#